data_9c4abb04c6387d1d9c67b817d69b7d22
#
_entry.id   9c4abb04c6387d1d9c67b817d69b7d22
#
_cell.length_a   1.000
_cell.length_b   1.000
_cell.length_c   1.000
_cell.angle_alpha   90.00
_cell.angle_beta   90.00
_cell.angle_gamma   90.00
#
_symmetry.space_group_name_H-M   'P 1'
#
loop_
_entity.id
_entity.type
_entity.pdbx_description
1 polymer ?
#
loop_
_entity_poly.entity_id
_entity_poly.type
_entity_poly.pdbx_seq_one_letter_code
_entity_poly.pdbx_strand_id
1 'polypeptide(L)'
;MDGSSLWMLFLLFFIVFPQMKQQLIQWRRVTAIRNCEKRRGTRIITLIHRQETMGFLGMFSRNFINIEDSEEVLRAIRLTSDDTPIDLIIHTPGGLLLAAEQIARALKRHPSKVTVVVPHYAMSGGTLIALAADEILMDRHAVLGPVDPQIGKYPAASILKAVESKAVNDVDDETLILADVSGKALRQTRDLVYELISERLGEEKGMELAKILTEGRWTHDYPITVDEAADLGLPVVPNDQDS
;
A
#
# COMPACT_ATOMS: atom_id res chain seq x y z
N MET A 1 -3.82 40.50 -39.05
CA MET A 1 -4.04 39.86 -37.72
C MET A 1 -3.12 40.59 -36.76
N ASP A 2 -3.71 41.35 -35.87
CA ASP A 2 -2.95 42.17 -34.94
C ASP A 2 -2.18 41.32 -33.95
N GLY A 3 -0.98 41.74 -33.54
CA GLY A 3 -0.10 40.99 -32.65
C GLY A 3 -0.78 40.56 -31.33
N SER A 4 -1.80 41.32 -30.88
CA SER A 4 -2.65 41.01 -29.75
C SER A 4 -3.48 39.73 -29.91
N SER A 5 -3.96 39.47 -31.13
CA SER A 5 -4.75 38.26 -31.44
C SER A 5 -3.89 37.01 -31.44
N LEU A 6 -2.62 37.11 -31.86
CA LEU A 6 -1.67 36.00 -31.86
C LEU A 6 -1.24 35.65 -30.44
N TRP A 7 -1.01 36.63 -29.58
CA TRP A 7 -0.73 36.42 -28.17
C TRP A 7 -1.90 35.75 -27.40
N MET A 8 -3.13 36.17 -27.72
CA MET A 8 -4.32 35.60 -27.11
C MET A 8 -4.53 34.12 -27.51
N LEU A 9 -4.25 33.76 -28.76
CA LEU A 9 -4.24 32.36 -29.25
C LEU A 9 -3.13 31.55 -28.61
N PHE A 10 -1.94 32.13 -28.39
CA PHE A 10 -0.84 31.52 -27.69
C PHE A 10 -1.18 31.24 -26.22
N LEU A 11 -1.74 32.20 -25.50
CA LEU A 11 -2.22 32.03 -24.13
C LEU A 11 -3.31 30.96 -24.03
N LEU A 12 -4.28 30.99 -24.96
CA LEU A 12 -5.34 29.98 -25.01
C LEU A 12 -4.77 28.57 -25.19
N PHE A 13 -3.81 28.39 -26.10
CA PHE A 13 -3.21 27.09 -26.39
C PHE A 13 -2.32 26.59 -25.27
N PHE A 14 -1.47 27.44 -24.68
CA PHE A 14 -0.50 27.02 -23.66
C PHE A 14 -1.05 26.97 -22.24
N ILE A 15 -2.08 27.75 -21.91
CA ILE A 15 -2.67 27.78 -20.55
C ILE A 15 -3.98 27.01 -20.49
N VAL A 16 -4.90 27.25 -21.43
CA VAL A 16 -6.25 26.67 -21.36
C VAL A 16 -6.26 25.20 -21.85
N PHE A 17 -5.54 24.90 -22.91
CA PHE A 17 -5.53 23.54 -23.47
C PHE A 17 -4.97 22.46 -22.51
N PRO A 18 -3.85 22.67 -21.78
CA PRO A 18 -3.40 21.71 -20.77
C PRO A 18 -4.40 21.50 -19.64
N GLN A 19 -5.06 22.58 -19.19
CA GLN A 19 -6.08 22.50 -18.13
C GLN A 19 -7.31 21.71 -18.60
N MET A 20 -7.78 21.97 -19.81
CA MET A 20 -8.88 21.20 -20.41
C MET A 20 -8.51 19.72 -20.57
N LYS A 21 -7.30 19.43 -21.03
CA LYS A 21 -6.81 18.04 -21.15
C LYS A 21 -6.79 17.33 -19.79
N GLN A 22 -6.32 18.01 -18.75
CA GLN A 22 -6.32 17.45 -17.38
C GLN A 22 -7.76 17.21 -16.87
N GLN A 23 -8.67 18.16 -17.07
CA GLN A 23 -10.08 18.00 -16.70
C GLN A 23 -10.74 16.83 -17.44
N LEU A 24 -10.46 16.67 -18.74
CA LEU A 24 -10.97 15.55 -19.53
C LEU A 24 -10.45 14.21 -19.03
N ILE A 25 -9.16 14.13 -18.66
CA ILE A 25 -8.56 12.91 -18.08
C ILE A 25 -9.23 12.59 -16.74
N GLN A 26 -9.42 13.57 -15.86
CA GLN A 26 -10.09 13.38 -14.59
C GLN A 26 -11.55 12.93 -14.77
N TRP A 27 -12.28 13.57 -15.67
CA TRP A 27 -13.65 13.17 -15.99
C TRP A 27 -13.73 11.71 -16.50
N ARG A 28 -12.82 11.32 -17.39
CA ARG A 28 -12.73 9.93 -17.90
C ARG A 28 -12.41 8.94 -16.78
N ARG A 29 -11.50 9.27 -15.86
CA ARG A 29 -11.18 8.43 -14.69
C ARG A 29 -12.40 8.22 -13.79
N VAL A 30 -13.05 9.32 -13.41
CA VAL A 30 -14.26 9.26 -12.57
C VAL A 30 -15.37 8.44 -13.25
N THR A 31 -15.56 8.63 -14.56
CA THR A 31 -16.56 7.88 -15.33
C THR A 31 -16.22 6.39 -15.40
N ALA A 32 -14.95 6.03 -15.60
CA ALA A 32 -14.50 4.65 -15.62
C ALA A 32 -14.72 3.98 -14.24
N ILE A 33 -14.35 4.65 -13.14
CA ILE A 33 -14.57 4.16 -11.78
C ILE A 33 -16.07 3.93 -11.54
N ARG A 34 -16.92 4.91 -11.82
CA ARG A 34 -18.39 4.77 -11.65
C ARG A 34 -19.00 3.65 -12.48
N ASN A 35 -18.51 3.44 -13.70
CA ASN A 35 -18.97 2.34 -14.53
C ASN A 35 -18.55 0.97 -13.96
N CYS A 36 -17.36 0.90 -13.39
CA CYS A 36 -16.86 -0.29 -12.72
C CYS A 36 -17.63 -0.55 -11.43
N GLU A 37 -17.85 0.46 -10.58
CA GLU A 37 -18.70 0.38 -9.38
C GLU A 37 -20.09 -0.20 -9.70
N LYS A 38 -20.74 0.34 -10.74
CA LYS A 38 -22.07 -0.16 -11.18
C LYS A 38 -22.05 -1.63 -11.64
N ARG A 39 -20.98 -2.05 -12.34
CA ARG A 39 -20.89 -3.44 -12.83
C ARG A 39 -20.60 -4.43 -11.70
N ARG A 40 -19.76 -4.03 -10.75
CA ARG A 40 -19.36 -4.89 -9.64
C ARG A 40 -20.28 -4.80 -8.42
N GLY A 41 -21.10 -3.76 -8.33
CA GLY A 41 -21.93 -3.48 -7.16
C GLY A 41 -21.11 -3.15 -5.92
N THR A 42 -19.93 -2.55 -6.11
CA THR A 42 -18.95 -2.25 -5.04
C THR A 42 -18.62 -0.77 -5.02
N ARG A 43 -18.09 -0.28 -3.91
CA ARG A 43 -17.43 1.02 -3.83
C ARG A 43 -15.96 0.86 -4.21
N ILE A 44 -15.49 1.61 -5.20
CA ILE A 44 -14.08 1.58 -5.61
C ILE A 44 -13.33 2.72 -4.95
N ILE A 45 -12.27 2.36 -4.21
CA ILE A 45 -11.30 3.30 -3.65
C ILE A 45 -9.95 3.03 -4.32
N THR A 46 -9.17 4.07 -4.61
CA THR A 46 -7.86 3.91 -5.27
C THR A 46 -6.76 4.52 -4.42
N LEU A 47 -5.67 3.77 -4.22
CA LEU A 47 -4.44 4.21 -3.56
C LEU A 47 -3.26 3.89 -4.47
N ILE A 48 -2.87 4.85 -5.32
CA ILE A 48 -1.91 4.63 -6.40
C ILE A 48 -0.75 5.60 -6.30
N HIS A 49 0.43 5.09 -5.97
CA HIS A 49 1.70 5.81 -5.92
C HIS A 49 2.60 5.41 -7.08
N ARG A 50 2.74 6.28 -8.08
CA ARG A 50 3.66 6.08 -9.19
C ARG A 50 5.00 6.75 -8.90
N GLN A 51 6.07 5.98 -8.91
CA GLN A 51 7.44 6.51 -8.69
C GLN A 51 8.00 7.27 -9.92
N GLU A 52 7.38 7.13 -11.07
CA GLU A 52 7.88 7.61 -12.36
C GLU A 52 7.59 9.08 -12.68
N THR A 53 6.81 9.78 -11.86
CA THR A 53 6.50 11.19 -12.10
C THR A 53 7.58 12.10 -11.53
N MET A 54 8.74 12.14 -12.18
CA MET A 54 9.66 13.25 -12.03
C MET A 54 9.02 14.49 -12.65
N GLY A 55 8.47 15.37 -11.82
CA GLY A 55 8.05 16.69 -12.27
C GLY A 55 9.27 17.45 -12.79
N PHE A 56 9.14 18.18 -13.89
CA PHE A 56 10.18 18.97 -14.56
C PHE A 56 10.89 20.00 -13.65
N LEU A 57 10.43 20.20 -12.42
CA LEU A 57 10.97 21.13 -11.41
C LEU A 57 11.46 20.45 -10.13
N GLY A 58 11.73 19.12 -10.14
CA GLY A 58 12.36 18.47 -8.97
C GLY A 58 11.53 18.51 -7.68
N MET A 59 10.25 18.85 -7.73
CA MET A 59 9.34 18.68 -6.61
C MET A 59 9.12 17.18 -6.44
N PHE A 60 9.71 16.64 -5.38
CA PHE A 60 9.51 15.26 -4.95
C PHE A 60 8.01 15.02 -4.76
N SER A 61 7.37 14.40 -5.73
CA SER A 61 6.07 13.81 -5.54
C SER A 61 6.24 12.77 -4.41
N ARG A 62 5.50 12.92 -3.33
CA ARG A 62 5.49 11.94 -2.23
C ARG A 62 4.85 10.66 -2.74
N ASN A 63 5.69 9.73 -3.16
CA ASN A 63 5.24 8.49 -3.79
C ASN A 63 5.15 7.33 -2.78
N PHE A 64 4.76 7.61 -1.53
CA PHE A 64 4.65 6.66 -0.42
C PHE A 64 3.37 6.92 0.35
N ILE A 65 2.82 5.88 0.98
CA ILE A 65 1.66 6.02 1.87
C ILE A 65 2.00 7.01 2.99
N ASN A 66 1.21 8.06 3.13
CA ASN A 66 1.36 9.11 4.12
C ASN A 66 0.04 9.35 4.89
N ILE A 67 0.04 10.32 5.81
CA ILE A 67 -1.14 10.62 6.62
C ILE A 67 -2.30 11.16 5.78
N GLU A 68 -2.02 11.99 4.77
CA GLU A 68 -3.05 12.53 3.87
C GLU A 68 -3.77 11.40 3.13
N ASP A 69 -3.03 10.39 2.64
CA ASP A 69 -3.61 9.20 2.00
C ASP A 69 -4.54 8.45 2.97
N SER A 70 -4.11 8.28 4.23
CA SER A 70 -4.96 7.60 5.22
C SER A 70 -6.23 8.38 5.51
N GLU A 71 -6.16 9.71 5.62
CA GLU A 71 -7.34 10.56 5.82
C GLU A 71 -8.34 10.44 4.66
N GLU A 72 -7.84 10.48 3.40
CA GLU A 72 -8.68 10.34 2.22
C GLU A 72 -9.34 8.96 2.12
N VAL A 73 -8.57 7.89 2.31
CA VAL A 73 -9.09 6.52 2.27
C VAL A 73 -10.07 6.27 3.42
N LEU A 74 -9.75 6.68 4.64
CA LEU A 74 -10.65 6.56 5.80
C LEU A 74 -11.96 7.34 5.57
N ARG A 75 -11.87 8.52 4.97
CA ARG A 75 -13.05 9.30 4.59
C ARG A 75 -13.90 8.56 3.56
N ALA A 76 -13.27 7.96 2.54
CA ALA A 76 -13.98 7.19 1.53
C ALA A 76 -14.69 5.97 2.14
N ILE A 77 -14.03 5.24 3.04
CA ILE A 77 -14.61 4.10 3.77
C ILE A 77 -15.81 4.55 4.62
N ARG A 78 -15.68 5.63 5.39
CA ARG A 78 -16.78 6.17 6.23
C ARG A 78 -17.99 6.64 5.45
N LEU A 79 -17.81 7.07 4.21
CA LEU A 79 -18.88 7.48 3.31
C LEU A 79 -19.49 6.33 2.52
N THR A 80 -18.96 5.12 2.68
CA THR A 80 -19.51 3.90 2.09
C THR A 80 -20.50 3.29 3.08
N SER A 81 -21.66 2.88 2.56
CA SER A 81 -22.69 2.20 3.38
C SER A 81 -22.19 0.86 3.87
N ASP A 82 -22.57 0.45 5.08
CA ASP A 82 -22.16 -0.80 5.72
C ASP A 82 -22.51 -2.06 4.91
N ASP A 83 -23.52 -1.99 4.06
CA ASP A 83 -23.99 -3.07 3.18
C ASP A 83 -23.32 -3.08 1.78
N THR A 84 -22.48 -2.09 1.50
CA THR A 84 -21.82 -1.94 0.20
C THR A 84 -20.40 -2.50 0.26
N PRO A 85 -20.07 -3.53 -0.54
CA PRO A 85 -18.69 -4.05 -0.60
C PRO A 85 -17.70 -3.01 -1.11
N ILE A 86 -16.44 -3.12 -0.66
CA ILE A 86 -15.35 -2.23 -1.05
C ILE A 86 -14.34 -2.98 -1.92
N ASP A 87 -13.99 -2.38 -3.07
CA ASP A 87 -12.83 -2.75 -3.85
C ASP A 87 -11.76 -1.66 -3.70
N LEU A 88 -10.67 -1.95 -2.99
CA LEU A 88 -9.51 -1.05 -2.89
C LEU A 88 -8.46 -1.43 -3.93
N ILE A 89 -8.27 -0.58 -4.93
CA ILE A 89 -7.19 -0.75 -5.93
C ILE A 89 -5.92 -0.12 -5.37
N ILE A 90 -4.89 -0.94 -5.14
CA ILE A 90 -3.65 -0.49 -4.54
C ILE A 90 -2.45 -0.73 -5.45
N HIS A 91 -1.61 0.31 -5.61
CA HIS A 91 -0.31 0.24 -6.28
C HIS A 91 0.67 1.15 -5.54
N THR A 92 1.56 0.57 -4.72
CA THR A 92 2.37 1.36 -3.80
C THR A 92 3.65 0.63 -3.35
N PRO A 93 4.76 1.33 -3.19
CA PRO A 93 5.96 0.78 -2.55
C PRO A 93 5.82 0.66 -1.01
N GLY A 94 4.71 1.09 -0.43
CA GLY A 94 4.51 1.19 1.01
C GLY A 94 4.60 2.62 1.52
N GLY A 95 4.96 2.80 2.78
CA GLY A 95 5.09 4.10 3.41
C GLY A 95 4.98 4.07 4.93
N LEU A 96 4.39 5.12 5.52
CA LEU A 96 4.28 5.24 6.97
C LEU A 96 3.41 4.12 7.55
N LEU A 97 3.97 3.36 8.49
CA LEU A 97 3.29 2.24 9.14
C LEU A 97 1.98 2.71 9.80
N LEU A 98 1.98 3.86 10.47
CA LEU A 98 0.79 4.42 11.10
C LEU A 98 -0.36 4.62 10.10
N ALA A 99 -0.07 5.18 8.93
CA ALA A 99 -1.06 5.43 7.90
C ALA A 99 -1.61 4.11 7.31
N ALA A 100 -0.71 3.17 7.03
CA ALA A 100 -1.07 1.84 6.54
C ALA A 100 -1.92 1.06 7.56
N GLU A 101 -1.55 1.09 8.84
CA GLU A 101 -2.30 0.47 9.93
C GLU A 101 -3.71 1.06 10.07
N GLN A 102 -3.85 2.39 10.00
CA GLN A 102 -5.16 3.05 10.08
C GLN A 102 -6.07 2.59 8.94
N ILE A 103 -5.55 2.50 7.71
CA ILE A 103 -6.30 2.01 6.56
C ILE A 103 -6.67 0.54 6.75
N ALA A 104 -5.70 -0.31 7.09
CA ALA A 104 -5.92 -1.75 7.29
C ALA A 104 -7.00 -2.03 8.34
N ARG A 105 -6.93 -1.37 9.50
CA ARG A 105 -7.94 -1.50 10.56
C ARG A 105 -9.32 -1.01 10.14
N ALA A 106 -9.40 0.05 9.34
CA ALA A 106 -10.67 0.55 8.84
C ALA A 106 -11.32 -0.43 7.84
N LEU A 107 -10.53 -1.01 6.93
CA LEU A 107 -10.99 -2.05 6.02
C LEU A 107 -11.46 -3.31 6.78
N LYS A 108 -10.66 -3.79 7.74
CA LYS A 108 -11.00 -4.97 8.56
C LYS A 108 -12.30 -4.81 9.35
N ARG A 109 -12.65 -3.57 9.72
CA ARG A 109 -13.90 -3.25 10.45
C ARG A 109 -15.10 -3.02 9.55
N HIS A 110 -14.91 -2.95 8.24
CA HIS A 110 -16.02 -2.74 7.31
C HIS A 110 -16.91 -4.00 7.30
N PRO A 111 -18.26 -3.87 7.50
CA PRO A 111 -19.13 -5.03 7.68
C PRO A 111 -19.31 -5.89 6.41
N SER A 112 -19.24 -5.26 5.23
CA SER A 112 -19.36 -5.95 3.95
C SER A 112 -18.01 -6.38 3.39
N LYS A 113 -18.03 -7.28 2.39
CA LYS A 113 -16.82 -7.83 1.76
C LYS A 113 -15.87 -6.73 1.31
N VAL A 114 -14.59 -6.88 1.65
CA VAL A 114 -13.49 -6.04 1.18
C VAL A 114 -12.59 -6.85 0.25
N THR A 115 -12.43 -6.38 -0.99
CA THR A 115 -11.45 -6.91 -1.94
C THR A 115 -10.33 -5.89 -2.15
N VAL A 116 -9.08 -6.31 -1.98
CA VAL A 116 -7.93 -5.50 -2.38
C VAL A 116 -7.44 -5.98 -3.73
N VAL A 117 -7.39 -5.06 -4.70
CA VAL A 117 -6.94 -5.34 -6.07
C VAL A 117 -5.51 -4.84 -6.24
N VAL A 118 -4.60 -5.74 -6.59
CA VAL A 118 -3.17 -5.44 -6.81
C VAL A 118 -2.84 -5.63 -8.28
N PRO A 119 -2.85 -4.55 -9.09
CA PRO A 119 -2.59 -4.67 -10.54
C PRO A 119 -1.12 -4.82 -10.89
N HIS A 120 -0.19 -4.49 -10.00
CA HIS A 120 1.24 -4.59 -10.24
C HIS A 120 2.05 -4.89 -8.98
N TYR A 121 2.06 -4.02 -7.96
CA TYR A 121 2.71 -4.32 -6.69
C TYR A 121 2.08 -3.57 -5.52
N ALA A 122 2.12 -4.21 -4.34
CA ALA A 122 1.79 -3.61 -3.06
C ALA A 122 2.82 -4.06 -2.03
N MET A 123 3.84 -3.22 -1.76
CA MET A 123 4.98 -3.56 -0.92
C MET A 123 4.79 -3.03 0.51
N SER A 124 5.42 -3.68 1.49
CA SER A 124 5.50 -3.17 2.87
C SER A 124 4.13 -2.77 3.44
N GLY A 125 3.90 -1.48 3.75
CA GLY A 125 2.60 -0.96 4.19
C GLY A 125 1.45 -1.25 3.21
N GLY A 126 1.74 -1.41 1.91
CA GLY A 126 0.76 -1.85 0.91
C GLY A 126 0.33 -3.30 1.11
N THR A 127 1.28 -4.19 1.42
CA THR A 127 0.99 -5.57 1.82
C THR A 127 0.15 -5.61 3.10
N LEU A 128 0.53 -4.80 4.11
CA LEU A 128 -0.22 -4.71 5.35
C LEU A 128 -1.70 -4.36 5.12
N ILE A 129 -1.96 -3.41 4.23
CA ILE A 129 -3.34 -3.06 3.83
C ILE A 129 -4.03 -4.23 3.13
N ALA A 130 -3.32 -4.93 2.22
CA ALA A 130 -3.88 -6.08 1.53
C ALA A 130 -4.25 -7.24 2.46
N LEU A 131 -3.48 -7.46 3.53
CA LEU A 131 -3.76 -8.48 4.54
C LEU A 131 -5.08 -8.27 5.31
N ALA A 132 -5.60 -7.04 5.34
CA ALA A 132 -6.87 -6.72 5.98
C ALA A 132 -8.11 -7.13 5.15
N ALA A 133 -7.94 -7.44 3.87
CA ALA A 133 -9.01 -7.77 2.95
C ALA A 133 -9.52 -9.22 3.13
N ASP A 134 -10.78 -9.45 2.76
CA ASP A 134 -11.35 -10.79 2.66
C ASP A 134 -10.79 -11.55 1.46
N GLU A 135 -10.43 -10.81 0.41
CA GLU A 135 -9.89 -11.34 -0.85
C GLU A 135 -8.83 -10.39 -1.42
N ILE A 136 -7.75 -10.94 -1.93
CA ILE A 136 -6.69 -10.19 -2.61
C ILE A 136 -6.70 -10.62 -4.08
N LEU A 137 -7.20 -9.76 -4.96
CA LEU A 137 -7.22 -10.00 -6.39
C LEU A 137 -5.93 -9.48 -7.01
N MET A 138 -5.04 -10.37 -7.43
CA MET A 138 -3.73 -10.03 -7.96
C MET A 138 -3.64 -10.32 -9.46
N ASP A 139 -3.07 -9.38 -10.24
CA ASP A 139 -2.59 -9.71 -11.58
C ASP A 139 -1.55 -10.85 -11.49
N ARG A 140 -1.49 -11.72 -12.50
CA ARG A 140 -0.56 -12.86 -12.52
C ARG A 140 0.92 -12.49 -12.32
N HIS A 141 1.27 -11.28 -12.68
CA HIS A 141 2.62 -10.71 -12.55
C HIS A 141 2.75 -9.73 -11.39
N ALA A 142 1.67 -9.54 -10.63
CA ALA A 142 1.71 -8.67 -9.45
C ALA A 142 2.46 -9.34 -8.30
N VAL A 143 2.99 -8.49 -7.42
CA VAL A 143 3.73 -8.94 -6.24
C VAL A 143 3.30 -8.20 -4.99
N LEU A 144 3.38 -8.90 -3.87
CA LEU A 144 3.40 -8.33 -2.53
C LEU A 144 4.84 -8.23 -2.04
N GLY A 145 5.06 -7.63 -0.88
CA GLY A 145 6.37 -7.61 -0.23
C GLY A 145 6.30 -7.96 1.24
N PRO A 146 7.45 -8.20 1.89
CA PRO A 146 7.54 -8.31 3.33
C PRO A 146 7.02 -7.07 4.05
N VAL A 147 6.59 -7.24 5.30
CA VAL A 147 6.10 -6.16 6.17
C VAL A 147 7.10 -5.90 7.30
N ASP A 148 8.39 -6.09 7.01
CA ASP A 148 9.46 -5.90 7.97
C ASP A 148 9.71 -4.41 8.25
N PRO A 149 9.66 -3.97 9.53
CA PRO A 149 9.85 -2.56 9.85
C PRO A 149 11.26 -2.08 9.56
N GLN A 150 11.35 -0.86 9.01
CA GLN A 150 12.60 -0.19 8.72
C GLN A 150 12.88 0.89 9.76
N ILE A 151 14.08 0.90 10.34
CA ILE A 151 14.55 1.92 11.27
C ILE A 151 15.63 2.74 10.57
N GLY A 152 15.26 3.93 10.14
CA GLY A 152 16.10 4.73 9.25
C GLY A 152 16.27 4.01 7.89
N LYS A 153 17.50 3.57 7.60
CA LYS A 153 17.83 2.87 6.34
C LYS A 153 18.09 1.36 6.51
N TYR A 154 17.87 0.83 7.72
CA TYR A 154 18.16 -0.57 8.02
C TYR A 154 16.91 -1.32 8.46
N PRO A 155 16.77 -2.61 8.06
CA PRO A 155 15.75 -3.49 8.61
C PRO A 155 15.94 -3.66 10.13
N ALA A 156 14.86 -3.58 10.89
CA ALA A 156 14.90 -3.74 12.35
C ALA A 156 15.53 -5.09 12.76
N ALA A 157 15.22 -6.16 12.05
CA ALA A 157 15.80 -7.48 12.28
C ALA A 157 17.34 -7.48 12.10
N SER A 158 17.86 -6.72 11.11
CA SER A 158 19.30 -6.64 10.88
C SER A 158 20.03 -5.86 11.97
N ILE A 159 19.41 -4.83 12.53
CA ILE A 159 19.97 -4.08 13.68
C ILE A 159 20.09 -5.02 14.89
N LEU A 160 19.05 -5.78 15.21
CA LEU A 160 19.08 -6.75 16.32
C LEU A 160 20.16 -7.80 16.11
N LYS A 161 20.24 -8.39 14.93
CA LYS A 161 21.26 -9.40 14.59
C LYS A 161 22.68 -8.84 14.71
N ALA A 162 22.91 -7.56 14.34
CA ALA A 162 24.21 -6.93 14.49
C ALA A 162 24.61 -6.78 15.96
N VAL A 163 23.67 -6.42 16.83
CA VAL A 163 23.93 -6.31 18.29
C VAL A 163 24.14 -7.68 18.91
N GLU A 164 23.30 -8.69 18.58
CA GLU A 164 23.44 -10.06 19.09
C GLU A 164 24.78 -10.72 18.72
N SER A 165 25.41 -10.29 17.62
CA SER A 165 26.70 -10.82 17.15
C SER A 165 27.92 -10.25 17.86
N LYS A 166 27.75 -9.30 18.79
CA LYS A 166 28.83 -8.59 19.49
C LYS A 166 28.68 -8.70 21.01
N ALA A 167 29.79 -8.54 21.72
CA ALA A 167 29.72 -8.32 23.16
C ALA A 167 29.12 -6.92 23.44
N VAL A 168 28.32 -6.79 24.47
CA VAL A 168 27.65 -5.52 24.81
C VAL A 168 28.61 -4.34 24.91
N ASN A 169 29.81 -4.58 25.45
CA ASN A 169 30.85 -3.53 25.61
C ASN A 169 31.44 -3.05 24.26
N ASP A 170 31.20 -3.78 23.19
CA ASP A 170 31.68 -3.45 21.83
C ASP A 170 30.60 -2.78 20.96
N VAL A 171 29.44 -2.44 21.57
CA VAL A 171 28.33 -1.76 20.91
C VAL A 171 28.16 -0.37 21.51
N ASP A 172 28.09 0.64 20.68
CA ASP A 172 27.82 2.01 21.11
C ASP A 172 26.37 2.21 21.57
N ASP A 173 26.15 3.23 22.39
CA ASP A 173 24.84 3.52 23.00
C ASP A 173 23.75 3.80 21.97
N GLU A 174 24.08 4.45 20.84
CA GLU A 174 23.11 4.74 19.78
C GLU A 174 22.60 3.44 19.13
N THR A 175 23.51 2.52 18.86
CA THR A 175 23.18 1.20 18.31
C THR A 175 22.33 0.37 19.29
N LEU A 176 22.60 0.46 20.59
CA LEU A 176 21.79 -0.20 21.63
C LEU A 176 20.36 0.38 21.70
N ILE A 177 20.24 1.71 21.61
CA ILE A 177 18.93 2.39 21.56
C ILE A 177 18.17 1.97 20.30
N LEU A 178 18.83 1.92 19.14
CA LEU A 178 18.21 1.48 17.88
C LEU A 178 17.78 0.02 17.95
N ALA A 179 18.51 -0.84 18.65
CA ALA A 179 18.13 -2.24 18.87
C ALA A 179 16.85 -2.35 19.73
N ASP A 180 16.73 -1.56 20.81
CA ASP A 180 15.50 -1.52 21.63
C ASP A 180 14.30 -1.07 20.79
N VAL A 181 14.43 0.02 20.02
CA VAL A 181 13.40 0.51 19.11
C VAL A 181 13.03 -0.56 18.06
N SER A 182 14.04 -1.22 17.49
CA SER A 182 13.87 -2.31 16.50
C SER A 182 13.06 -3.47 17.07
N GLY A 183 13.39 -3.91 18.30
CA GLY A 183 12.65 -4.96 18.98
C GLY A 183 11.18 -4.60 19.25
N LYS A 184 10.90 -3.34 19.60
CA LYS A 184 9.54 -2.83 19.75
C LYS A 184 8.80 -2.82 18.40
N ALA A 185 9.43 -2.30 17.36
CA ALA A 185 8.84 -2.21 16.03
C ALA A 185 8.48 -3.60 15.48
N LEU A 186 9.38 -4.57 15.59
CA LEU A 186 9.14 -5.96 15.15
C LEU A 186 7.95 -6.58 15.88
N ARG A 187 7.89 -6.45 17.21
CA ARG A 187 6.75 -6.99 17.98
C ARG A 187 5.43 -6.32 17.56
N GLN A 188 5.39 -5.00 17.48
CA GLN A 188 4.20 -4.25 17.10
C GLN A 188 3.72 -4.64 15.70
N THR A 189 4.63 -4.71 14.73
CA THR A 189 4.25 -5.06 13.35
C THR A 189 3.79 -6.52 13.25
N ARG A 190 4.47 -7.45 13.92
CA ARG A 190 4.06 -8.85 13.96
C ARG A 190 2.68 -9.02 14.59
N ASP A 191 2.44 -8.36 15.73
CA ASP A 191 1.17 -8.47 16.45
C ASP A 191 0.03 -7.86 15.62
N LEU A 192 0.29 -6.77 14.89
CA LEU A 192 -0.66 -6.19 13.94
C LEU A 192 -0.96 -7.13 12.76
N VAL A 193 0.06 -7.69 12.12
CA VAL A 193 -0.13 -8.68 11.04
C VAL A 193 -0.93 -9.86 11.55
N TYR A 194 -0.58 -10.40 12.73
CA TYR A 194 -1.33 -11.50 13.35
C TYR A 194 -2.80 -11.14 13.57
N GLU A 195 -3.10 -9.97 14.12
CA GLU A 195 -4.48 -9.48 14.32
C GLU A 195 -5.28 -9.45 13.01
N LEU A 196 -4.66 -9.03 11.90
CA LEU A 196 -5.34 -8.94 10.61
C LEU A 196 -5.70 -10.30 10.01
N ILE A 197 -4.85 -11.34 10.24
CA ILE A 197 -4.95 -12.62 9.52
C ILE A 197 -5.41 -13.80 10.38
N SER A 198 -5.28 -13.73 11.71
CA SER A 198 -5.53 -14.87 12.62
C SER A 198 -6.96 -15.40 12.59
N GLU A 199 -7.94 -14.52 12.42
CA GLU A 199 -9.35 -14.93 12.31
C GLU A 199 -9.58 -15.88 11.14
N ARG A 200 -8.86 -15.70 10.05
CA ARG A 200 -8.97 -16.48 8.82
C ARG A 200 -8.10 -17.75 8.82
N LEU A 201 -6.86 -17.61 9.31
CA LEU A 201 -5.87 -18.69 9.26
C LEU A 201 -5.82 -19.55 10.52
N GLY A 202 -6.46 -19.09 11.61
CA GLY A 202 -6.29 -19.66 12.94
C GLY A 202 -5.03 -19.17 13.65
N GLU A 203 -4.93 -19.44 14.95
CA GLU A 203 -3.89 -18.89 15.81
C GLU A 203 -2.47 -19.31 15.40
N GLU A 204 -2.25 -20.63 15.17
CA GLU A 204 -0.93 -21.18 14.90
C GLU A 204 -0.39 -20.69 13.54
N LYS A 205 -1.14 -20.90 12.46
CA LYS A 205 -0.75 -20.46 11.12
C LYS A 205 -0.67 -18.94 11.00
N GLY A 206 -1.59 -18.22 11.65
CA GLY A 206 -1.56 -16.76 11.68
C GLY A 206 -0.28 -16.23 12.34
N MET A 207 0.14 -16.81 13.46
CA MET A 207 1.40 -16.41 14.12
C MET A 207 2.63 -16.79 13.30
N GLU A 208 2.64 -17.95 12.66
CA GLU A 208 3.74 -18.37 11.79
C GLU A 208 3.89 -17.41 10.60
N LEU A 209 2.80 -17.11 9.90
CA LEU A 209 2.83 -16.19 8.77
C LEU A 209 3.21 -14.77 9.19
N ALA A 210 2.71 -14.29 10.33
CA ALA A 210 3.08 -12.98 10.86
C ALA A 210 4.59 -12.88 11.10
N LYS A 211 5.23 -13.93 11.64
CA LYS A 211 6.68 -14.00 11.78
C LYS A 211 7.39 -13.99 10.43
N ILE A 212 6.96 -14.84 9.50
CA ILE A 212 7.56 -14.95 8.16
C ILE A 212 7.59 -13.58 7.47
N LEU A 213 6.51 -12.82 7.55
CA LEU A 213 6.38 -11.53 6.86
C LEU A 213 7.13 -10.38 7.55
N THR A 214 7.44 -10.48 8.86
CA THR A 214 7.95 -9.33 9.64
C THR A 214 9.38 -9.49 10.16
N GLU A 215 9.87 -10.70 10.34
CA GLU A 215 11.15 -10.96 11.03
C GLU A 215 12.39 -10.92 10.13
N GLY A 216 12.27 -10.32 8.93
CA GLY A 216 13.42 -10.14 8.04
C GLY A 216 13.97 -11.42 7.42
N ARG A 217 13.08 -12.36 7.10
CA ARG A 217 13.42 -13.58 6.35
C ARG A 217 13.98 -13.24 4.97
N TRP A 218 13.46 -12.20 4.34
CA TRP A 218 13.84 -11.69 3.03
C TRP A 218 14.39 -10.25 3.11
N THR A 219 14.91 -9.74 2.01
CA THR A 219 15.14 -8.30 1.87
C THR A 219 13.81 -7.56 1.75
N HIS A 220 13.79 -6.27 2.13
CA HIS A 220 12.56 -5.46 2.15
C HIS A 220 11.86 -5.35 0.78
N ASP A 221 12.59 -5.49 -0.30
CA ASP A 221 12.15 -5.44 -1.69
C ASP A 221 11.88 -6.83 -2.31
N TYR A 222 11.88 -7.90 -1.51
CA TYR A 222 11.62 -9.25 -2.00
C TYR A 222 10.22 -9.35 -2.61
N PRO A 223 10.08 -9.81 -3.87
CA PRO A 223 8.79 -9.92 -4.52
C PRO A 223 8.12 -11.25 -4.14
N ILE A 224 7.10 -11.20 -3.31
CA ILE A 224 6.22 -12.35 -3.02
C ILE A 224 5.23 -12.46 -4.18
N THR A 225 5.40 -13.48 -5.01
CA THR A 225 4.55 -13.75 -6.18
C THR A 225 3.14 -14.22 -5.78
N VAL A 226 2.22 -14.27 -6.75
CA VAL A 226 0.86 -14.80 -6.52
C VAL A 226 0.90 -16.22 -5.99
N ASP A 227 1.75 -17.08 -6.59
CA ASP A 227 1.88 -18.48 -6.18
C ASP A 227 2.46 -18.60 -4.76
N GLU A 228 3.53 -17.86 -4.45
CA GLU A 228 4.10 -17.84 -3.09
C GLU A 228 3.11 -17.30 -2.05
N ALA A 229 2.33 -16.26 -2.41
CA ALA A 229 1.30 -15.72 -1.52
C ALA A 229 0.19 -16.76 -1.24
N ALA A 230 -0.21 -17.53 -2.25
CA ALA A 230 -1.16 -18.63 -2.10
C ALA A 230 -0.59 -19.76 -1.23
N ASP A 231 0.67 -20.17 -1.45
CA ASP A 231 1.37 -21.18 -0.66
C ASP A 231 1.52 -20.76 0.82
N LEU A 232 1.67 -19.47 1.08
CA LEU A 232 1.66 -18.89 2.42
C LEU A 232 0.26 -18.87 3.06
N GLY A 233 -0.79 -19.21 2.30
CA GLY A 233 -2.18 -19.26 2.79
C GLY A 233 -2.89 -17.91 2.76
N LEU A 234 -2.38 -16.92 2.03
CA LEU A 234 -3.08 -15.66 1.82
C LEU A 234 -4.30 -15.86 0.91
N PRO A 235 -5.37 -15.05 1.06
CA PRO A 235 -6.60 -15.18 0.28
C PRO A 235 -6.44 -14.55 -1.12
N VAL A 236 -5.38 -14.94 -1.82
CA VAL A 236 -5.08 -14.43 -3.16
C VAL A 236 -5.88 -15.18 -4.22
N VAL A 237 -6.44 -14.39 -5.14
CA VAL A 237 -7.12 -14.89 -6.33
C VAL A 237 -6.40 -14.31 -7.55
N PRO A 238 -5.89 -15.15 -8.46
CA PRO A 238 -5.32 -14.65 -9.70
C PRO A 238 -6.39 -13.93 -10.54
N ASN A 239 -6.06 -12.74 -11.02
CA ASN A 239 -6.91 -12.00 -11.94
C ASN A 239 -6.54 -12.41 -13.39
N ASP A 240 -7.03 -13.57 -13.81
CA ASP A 240 -6.88 -14.03 -15.18
C ASP A 240 -7.89 -13.29 -16.08
N GLN A 241 -7.46 -12.18 -16.68
CA GLN A 241 -8.30 -11.39 -17.61
C GLN A 241 -8.57 -12.09 -18.96
N ASP A 242 -8.32 -13.38 -19.09
CA ASP A 242 -8.59 -14.17 -20.29
C ASP A 242 -9.92 -14.93 -20.23
N SER A 243 -10.84 -14.55 -19.32
CA SER A 243 -12.20 -15.12 -19.24
C SER A 243 -13.31 -14.05 -19.32
#